data_c4cc9a7221b66145403a7d2c5d853911
#
_entry.id   c4cc9a7221b66145403a7d2c5d853911
#
_cell.length_a   1.000
_cell.length_b   1.000
_cell.length_c   1.000
_cell.angle_alpha   90.00
_cell.angle_beta   90.00
_cell.angle_gamma   90.00
#
_symmetry.space_group_name_H-M   'P 1'
#
loop_
_entity.id
_entity.type
_entity.pdbx_description
1 polymer ?
#
loop_
_entity_poly.entity_id
_entity_poly.type
_entity_poly.pdbx_seq_one_letter_code
_entity_poly.pdbx_strand_id
1 'polypeptide(L)'
;AGTTYRASFEELELAEWERQFFANVHFPVFLLQRLVKRIRRGAGVVFTGSLMAVEPHGMSLSYGVTKSAVHALAKNLVKFLAPYGVRVNAVAPGFVDTDWHRTKPAEVRRNIEGKIALGRFCSPEEVAEVYRMLVENSYMNGAVVVADGGYCYR
;
A
#
# COMPACT_ATOMS: atom_id res chain seq x y z
N ALA A 1 -8.10 -2.47 -3.25
CA ALA A 1 -8.37 -1.66 -4.44
C ALA A 1 -7.45 -0.44 -4.46
N GLY A 2 -7.10 0.02 -5.63
CA GLY A 2 -6.27 1.21 -5.83
C GLY A 2 -6.18 1.50 -7.33
N THR A 3 -5.77 2.69 -7.67
CA THR A 3 -5.61 3.12 -9.07
C THR A 3 -4.27 3.80 -9.25
N THR A 4 -3.78 3.83 -10.48
CA THR A 4 -2.55 4.54 -10.87
C THR A 4 -2.80 5.35 -12.14
N TYR A 5 -2.06 6.42 -12.28
CA TYR A 5 -2.05 7.29 -13.45
C TYR A 5 -0.60 7.60 -13.82
N ARG A 6 -0.29 7.55 -15.10
CA ARG A 6 1.05 7.80 -15.60
C ARG A 6 1.01 8.96 -16.59
N ALA A 7 1.77 9.99 -16.30
CA ALA A 7 2.00 11.14 -17.15
C ALA A 7 3.39 11.71 -16.87
N SER A 8 3.96 12.47 -17.78
CA SER A 8 5.08 13.35 -17.49
C SER A 8 4.64 14.44 -16.50
N PHE A 9 5.58 15.14 -15.89
CA PHE A 9 5.24 16.19 -14.92
C PHE A 9 4.42 17.31 -15.56
N GLU A 10 4.76 17.66 -16.79
CA GLU A 10 4.12 18.73 -17.56
C GLU A 10 2.69 18.35 -18.03
N GLU A 11 2.42 17.05 -18.15
CA GLU A 11 1.13 16.53 -18.65
C GLU A 11 0.22 16.06 -17.51
N LEU A 12 0.55 16.35 -16.26
CA LEU A 12 -0.28 15.99 -15.13
C LEU A 12 -1.64 16.71 -15.19
N GLU A 13 -2.70 15.92 -15.20
CA GLU A 13 -4.06 16.43 -15.17
C GLU A 13 -4.61 16.45 -13.75
N LEU A 14 -5.15 17.59 -13.31
CA LEU A 14 -5.72 17.75 -11.98
C LEU A 14 -6.83 16.72 -11.71
N ALA A 15 -7.71 16.48 -12.67
CA ALA A 15 -8.81 15.53 -12.53
C ALA A 15 -8.32 14.10 -12.26
N GLU A 16 -7.26 13.66 -12.95
CA GLU A 16 -6.66 12.33 -12.72
C GLU A 16 -5.91 12.26 -11.39
N TRP A 17 -5.26 13.35 -11.00
CA TRP A 17 -4.66 13.48 -9.67
C TRP A 17 -5.71 13.34 -8.56
N GLU A 18 -6.79 14.10 -8.62
CA GLU A 18 -7.89 14.06 -7.66
C GLU A 18 -8.57 12.69 -7.61
N ARG A 19 -8.79 12.06 -8.77
CA ARG A 19 -9.36 10.71 -8.87
C ARG A 19 -8.51 9.70 -8.11
N GLN A 20 -7.19 9.79 -8.20
CA GLN A 20 -6.30 8.89 -7.46
C GLN A 20 -6.30 9.18 -5.96
N PHE A 21 -6.28 10.45 -5.57
CA PHE A 21 -6.41 10.81 -4.16
C PHE A 21 -7.74 10.33 -3.59
N PHE A 22 -8.81 10.49 -4.34
CA PHE A 22 -10.11 9.99 -3.92
C PHE A 22 -10.08 8.47 -3.68
N ALA A 23 -9.63 7.71 -4.67
CA ALA A 23 -9.63 6.24 -4.58
C ALA A 23 -8.66 5.69 -3.54
N ASN A 24 -7.44 6.25 -3.47
CA ASN A 24 -6.36 5.67 -2.68
C ASN A 24 -6.32 6.22 -1.24
N VAL A 25 -6.85 7.42 -0.98
CA VAL A 25 -6.73 8.12 0.30
C VAL A 25 -8.09 8.47 0.88
N HIS A 26 -8.91 9.25 0.17
CA HIS A 26 -10.15 9.79 0.75
C HIS A 26 -11.15 8.67 1.03
N PHE A 27 -11.45 7.84 0.05
CA PHE A 27 -12.42 6.77 0.19
C PHE A 27 -12.12 5.84 1.38
N PRO A 28 -10.91 5.26 1.54
CA PRO A 28 -10.64 4.38 2.68
C PRO A 28 -10.70 5.10 4.04
N VAL A 29 -10.32 6.37 4.12
CA VAL A 29 -10.41 7.14 5.37
C VAL A 29 -11.86 7.37 5.77
N PHE A 30 -12.70 7.86 4.85
CA PHE A 30 -14.11 8.15 5.16
C PHE A 30 -14.96 6.88 5.32
N LEU A 31 -14.59 5.79 4.62
CA LEU A 31 -15.18 4.48 4.89
C LEU A 31 -14.87 4.02 6.32
N LEU A 32 -13.61 4.10 6.73
CA LEU A 32 -13.20 3.76 8.11
C LEU A 32 -13.92 4.64 9.14
N GLN A 33 -14.01 5.95 8.91
CA GLN A 33 -14.73 6.88 9.77
C GLN A 33 -16.19 6.46 9.99
N ARG A 34 -16.89 6.02 8.94
CA ARG A 34 -18.28 5.56 9.02
C ARG A 34 -18.42 4.21 9.73
N LEU A 35 -17.41 3.37 9.65
CA LEU A 35 -17.44 2.01 10.17
C LEU A 35 -16.85 1.87 11.57
N VAL A 36 -16.02 2.79 12.04
CA VAL A 36 -15.19 2.63 13.24
C VAL A 36 -15.98 2.25 14.49
N LYS A 37 -17.19 2.81 14.68
CA LYS A 37 -18.07 2.47 15.81
C LYS A 37 -18.65 1.05 15.75
N ARG A 38 -18.60 0.39 14.59
CA ARG A 38 -19.08 -0.99 14.36
C ARG A 38 -17.95 -2.01 14.39
N ILE A 39 -16.71 -1.56 14.37
CA ILE A 39 -15.53 -2.43 14.43
C ILE A 39 -15.40 -2.93 15.87
N ARG A 40 -15.21 -4.25 16.02
CA ARG A 40 -15.02 -4.87 17.33
C ARG A 40 -13.73 -4.35 17.98
N ARG A 41 -13.77 -4.08 19.29
CA ARG A 41 -12.56 -3.76 20.05
C ARG A 41 -11.53 -4.89 19.94
N GLY A 42 -10.27 -4.54 19.82
CA GLY A 42 -9.17 -5.47 19.58
C GLY A 42 -8.91 -5.76 18.09
N ALA A 43 -9.82 -5.38 17.20
CA ALA A 43 -9.63 -5.60 15.76
C ALA A 43 -8.45 -4.79 15.20
N GLY A 44 -7.88 -5.28 14.10
CA GLY A 44 -6.85 -4.61 13.31
C GLY A 44 -7.39 -4.12 11.96
N VAL A 45 -7.14 -2.87 11.63
CA VAL A 45 -7.30 -2.32 10.27
C VAL A 45 -5.94 -2.33 9.59
N VAL A 46 -5.88 -2.80 8.35
CA VAL A 46 -4.63 -2.81 7.59
C VAL A 46 -4.84 -2.12 6.25
N PHE A 47 -4.11 -1.05 6.03
CA PHE A 47 -4.08 -0.35 4.76
C PHE A 47 -3.08 -0.99 3.79
N THR A 48 -3.42 -0.97 2.50
CA THR A 48 -2.49 -1.36 1.43
C THR A 48 -1.72 -0.14 0.95
N GLY A 49 -0.50 0.00 1.46
CA GLY A 49 0.49 0.94 0.96
C GLY A 49 1.13 0.51 -0.35
N SER A 50 2.41 0.76 -0.50
CA SER A 50 3.23 0.29 -1.63
C SER A 50 4.71 0.49 -1.33
N LEU A 51 5.56 -0.34 -1.92
CA LEU A 51 7.00 -0.10 -2.02
C LEU A 51 7.30 1.29 -2.61
N MET A 52 6.49 1.78 -3.57
CA MET A 52 6.68 3.10 -4.19
C MET A 52 6.54 4.28 -3.21
N ALA A 53 6.02 4.07 -2.02
CA ALA A 53 6.02 5.07 -0.96
C ALA A 53 7.32 5.08 -0.15
N VAL A 54 8.18 4.09 -0.33
CA VAL A 54 9.49 3.92 0.33
C VAL A 54 10.61 4.19 -0.69
N GLU A 55 10.51 3.57 -1.87
CA GLU A 55 11.46 3.69 -2.98
C GLU A 55 10.74 4.30 -4.20
N PRO A 56 10.77 5.64 -4.35
CA PRO A 56 10.14 6.29 -5.50
C PRO A 56 10.85 5.91 -6.80
N HIS A 57 10.08 5.50 -7.79
CA HIS A 57 10.62 5.25 -9.12
C HIS A 57 9.74 5.96 -10.17
N GLY A 58 10.05 7.13 -10.56
CA GLY A 58 9.50 8.06 -11.55
C GLY A 58 8.39 7.65 -12.55
N MET A 59 7.63 6.58 -12.26
CA MET A 59 6.63 6.02 -13.17
C MET A 59 5.23 6.59 -12.97
N SER A 60 4.92 7.07 -11.78
CA SER A 60 3.62 7.66 -11.44
C SER A 60 3.76 8.50 -10.17
N LEU A 61 3.83 9.81 -10.33
CA LEU A 61 3.98 10.73 -9.21
C LEU A 61 2.81 10.64 -8.23
N SER A 62 1.58 10.74 -8.74
CA SER A 62 0.37 10.70 -7.91
C SER A 62 0.20 9.38 -7.15
N TYR A 63 0.57 8.25 -7.77
CA TYR A 63 0.52 6.96 -7.08
C TYR A 63 1.50 6.92 -5.90
N GLY A 64 2.77 7.29 -6.11
CA GLY A 64 3.77 7.35 -5.04
C GLY A 64 3.33 8.25 -3.90
N VAL A 65 2.84 9.46 -4.21
CA VAL A 65 2.35 10.42 -3.21
C VAL A 65 1.15 9.86 -2.44
N THR A 66 0.14 9.28 -3.14
CA THR A 66 -1.03 8.72 -2.46
C THR A 66 -0.66 7.54 -1.56
N LYS A 67 0.29 6.70 -1.98
CA LYS A 67 0.76 5.56 -1.16
C LYS A 67 1.60 6.01 0.03
N SER A 68 2.37 7.09 -0.10
CA SER A 68 3.04 7.75 1.03
C SER A 68 2.02 8.31 2.03
N ALA A 69 0.95 8.93 1.54
CA ALA A 69 -0.16 9.37 2.38
C ALA A 69 -0.81 8.20 3.14
N VAL A 70 -0.99 7.04 2.51
CA VAL A 70 -1.51 5.82 3.18
C VAL A 70 -0.57 5.34 4.30
N HIS A 71 0.75 5.39 4.10
CA HIS A 71 1.71 5.07 5.17
C HIS A 71 1.61 6.06 6.34
N ALA A 72 1.47 7.35 6.03
CA ALA A 72 1.25 8.38 7.03
C ALA A 72 -0.08 8.18 7.78
N LEU A 73 -1.16 7.80 7.09
CA LEU A 73 -2.46 7.49 7.70
C LEU A 73 -2.35 6.37 8.74
N ALA A 74 -1.65 5.27 8.44
CA ALA A 74 -1.49 4.18 9.39
C ALA A 74 -0.85 4.65 10.72
N LYS A 75 0.09 5.58 10.64
CA LYS A 75 0.76 6.15 11.83
C LYS A 75 -0.11 7.16 12.57
N ASN A 76 -0.71 8.09 11.82
CA ASN A 76 -1.48 9.18 12.40
C ASN A 76 -2.81 8.72 13.01
N LEU A 77 -3.45 7.71 12.46
CA LEU A 77 -4.73 7.19 12.94
C LEU A 77 -4.63 6.44 14.27
N VAL A 78 -3.44 6.03 14.72
CA VAL A 78 -3.24 5.27 15.97
C VAL A 78 -3.97 5.92 17.15
N LYS A 79 -3.73 7.20 17.39
CA LYS A 79 -4.34 7.91 18.53
C LYS A 79 -5.84 8.17 18.32
N PHE A 80 -6.28 8.35 17.09
CA PHE A 80 -7.71 8.55 16.76
C PHE A 80 -8.53 7.27 16.90
N LEU A 81 -7.92 6.09 16.67
CA LEU A 81 -8.59 4.80 16.79
C LEU A 81 -8.46 4.17 18.18
N ALA A 82 -7.55 4.67 19.02
CA ALA A 82 -7.35 4.18 20.38
C ALA A 82 -8.61 4.19 21.24
N PRO A 83 -9.47 5.23 21.24
CA PRO A 83 -10.72 5.22 22.02
C PRO A 83 -11.68 4.09 21.63
N TYR A 84 -11.63 3.63 20.39
CA TYR A 84 -12.41 2.51 19.86
C TYR A 84 -11.75 1.15 20.14
N GLY A 85 -10.51 1.14 20.63
CA GLY A 85 -9.72 -0.09 20.81
C GLY A 85 -9.38 -0.79 19.50
N VAL A 86 -9.24 -0.03 18.42
CA VAL A 86 -8.92 -0.52 17.08
C VAL A 86 -7.46 -0.20 16.76
N ARG A 87 -6.72 -1.20 16.28
CA ARG A 87 -5.34 -1.02 15.80
C ARG A 87 -5.34 -0.67 14.31
N VAL A 88 -4.30 -0.01 13.86
CA VAL A 88 -4.14 0.35 12.45
C VAL A 88 -2.69 0.19 12.01
N ASN A 89 -2.48 -0.49 10.89
CA ASN A 89 -1.17 -0.73 10.30
C ASN A 89 -1.25 -0.57 8.76
N ALA A 90 -0.12 -0.66 8.09
CA ALA A 90 -0.05 -0.75 6.64
C ALA A 90 0.94 -1.83 6.20
N VAL A 91 0.64 -2.46 5.08
CA VAL A 91 1.61 -3.26 4.31
C VAL A 91 2.09 -2.43 3.13
N ALA A 92 3.37 -2.47 2.85
CA ALA A 92 4.01 -1.89 1.66
C ALA A 92 4.51 -3.03 0.76
N PRO A 93 3.64 -3.63 -0.08
CA PRO A 93 4.06 -4.68 -0.98
C PRO A 93 5.00 -4.15 -2.05
N GLY A 94 5.99 -4.97 -2.43
CA GLY A 94 6.75 -4.81 -3.65
C GLY A 94 5.97 -5.26 -4.89
N PHE A 95 6.61 -6.07 -5.71
CA PHE A 95 6.02 -6.58 -6.95
C PHE A 95 5.33 -7.93 -6.70
N VAL A 96 4.00 -7.92 -6.72
CA VAL A 96 3.16 -9.11 -6.48
C VAL A 96 2.63 -9.66 -7.80
N ASP A 97 2.69 -10.97 -8.01
CA ASP A 97 2.26 -11.65 -9.23
C ASP A 97 0.72 -11.72 -9.35
N THR A 98 0.14 -10.59 -9.62
CA THR A 98 -1.29 -10.40 -9.88
C THR A 98 -1.53 -9.92 -11.31
N ASP A 99 -2.78 -9.80 -11.72
CA ASP A 99 -3.14 -9.27 -13.03
C ASP A 99 -2.57 -7.88 -13.31
N TRP A 100 -2.27 -7.12 -12.25
CA TRP A 100 -1.55 -5.84 -12.35
C TRP A 100 -0.19 -5.96 -13.05
N HIS A 101 0.47 -7.11 -12.90
CA HIS A 101 1.81 -7.35 -13.45
C HIS A 101 1.85 -8.47 -14.50
N ARG A 102 0.90 -9.41 -14.50
CA ARG A 102 0.89 -10.57 -15.41
C ARG A 102 0.82 -10.18 -16.87
N THR A 103 0.12 -9.09 -17.18
CA THR A 103 -0.05 -8.59 -18.56
C THR A 103 1.16 -7.82 -19.10
N LYS A 104 2.20 -7.60 -18.28
CA LYS A 104 3.43 -6.93 -18.72
C LYS A 104 4.23 -7.82 -19.67
N PRO A 105 4.93 -7.24 -20.68
CA PRO A 105 5.85 -7.98 -21.51
C PRO A 105 6.90 -8.75 -20.69
N ALA A 106 7.29 -9.93 -21.17
CA ALA A 106 8.23 -10.81 -20.47
C ALA A 106 9.59 -10.13 -20.17
N GLU A 107 10.05 -9.27 -21.06
CA GLU A 107 11.28 -8.49 -20.86
C GLU A 107 11.15 -7.51 -19.67
N VAL A 108 10.00 -6.82 -19.58
CA VAL A 108 9.72 -5.91 -18.46
C VAL A 108 9.65 -6.69 -17.14
N ARG A 109 9.04 -7.89 -17.16
CA ARG A 109 9.00 -8.75 -15.97
C ARG A 109 10.40 -9.18 -15.55
N ARG A 110 11.23 -9.68 -16.48
CA ARG A 110 12.63 -10.05 -16.19
C ARG A 110 13.46 -8.89 -15.65
N ASN A 111 13.28 -7.68 -16.18
CA ASN A 111 13.95 -6.49 -15.65
C ASN A 111 13.55 -6.18 -14.21
N ILE A 112 12.27 -6.35 -13.87
CA ILE A 112 11.79 -6.18 -12.49
C ILE A 112 12.37 -7.28 -11.59
N GLU A 113 12.28 -8.53 -11.99
CA GLU A 113 12.82 -9.69 -11.26
C GLU A 113 14.32 -9.53 -10.99
N GLY A 114 15.04 -9.05 -12.00
CA GLY A 114 16.47 -8.73 -11.87
C GLY A 114 16.80 -7.67 -10.83
N LYS A 115 15.84 -6.86 -10.38
CA LYS A 115 15.99 -5.86 -9.31
C LYS A 115 15.52 -6.34 -7.94
N ILE A 116 14.88 -7.48 -7.86
CA ILE A 116 14.43 -8.09 -6.61
C ILE A 116 15.54 -9.04 -6.12
N ALA A 117 16.01 -8.91 -4.90
CA ALA A 117 17.09 -9.78 -4.40
C ALA A 117 16.71 -11.27 -4.41
N LEU A 118 15.44 -11.61 -4.18
CA LEU A 118 14.92 -12.97 -4.32
C LEU A 118 14.72 -13.42 -5.77
N GLY A 119 14.93 -12.57 -6.78
CA GLY A 119 14.91 -12.89 -8.21
C GLY A 119 13.52 -13.24 -8.77
N ARG A 120 12.44 -12.95 -8.06
CA ARG A 120 11.07 -13.28 -8.48
C ARG A 120 10.04 -12.33 -7.92
N PHE A 121 8.86 -12.31 -8.53
CA PHE A 121 7.69 -11.67 -7.93
C PHE A 121 7.24 -12.41 -6.66
N CYS A 122 6.63 -11.67 -5.75
CA CYS A 122 5.94 -12.21 -4.59
C CYS A 122 4.63 -12.88 -5.01
N SER A 123 4.25 -13.99 -4.40
CA SER A 123 2.91 -14.53 -4.59
C SER A 123 1.86 -13.74 -3.79
N PRO A 124 0.58 -13.73 -4.21
CA PRO A 124 -0.50 -13.14 -3.41
C PRO A 124 -0.61 -13.75 -2.01
N GLU A 125 -0.34 -15.05 -1.88
CA GLU A 125 -0.39 -15.78 -0.61
C GLU A 125 0.69 -15.30 0.37
N GLU A 126 1.91 -15.07 -0.11
CA GLU A 126 3.03 -14.54 0.70
C GLU A 126 2.69 -13.15 1.26
N VAL A 127 2.08 -12.28 0.45
CA VAL A 127 1.61 -10.97 0.92
C VAL A 127 0.45 -11.11 1.91
N ALA A 128 -0.48 -12.03 1.66
CA ALA A 128 -1.61 -12.27 2.55
C ALA A 128 -1.18 -12.70 3.96
N GLU A 129 -0.07 -13.42 4.09
CA GLU A 129 0.50 -13.77 5.40
C GLU A 129 0.96 -12.54 6.19
N VAL A 130 1.50 -11.52 5.52
CA VAL A 130 1.87 -10.26 6.18
C VAL A 130 0.63 -9.52 6.69
N TYR A 131 -0.46 -9.51 5.91
CA TYR A 131 -1.74 -8.95 6.36
C TYR A 131 -2.28 -9.73 7.56
N ARG A 132 -2.27 -11.06 7.50
CA ARG A 132 -2.71 -11.92 8.59
C ARG A 132 -1.94 -11.64 9.87
N MET A 133 -0.62 -11.58 9.80
CA MET A 133 0.25 -11.24 10.93
C MET A 133 -0.14 -9.90 11.56
N LEU A 134 -0.40 -8.86 10.77
CA LEU A 134 -0.80 -7.55 11.28
C LEU A 134 -2.20 -7.53 11.89
N VAL A 135 -3.10 -8.39 11.40
CA VAL A 135 -4.46 -8.54 11.97
C VAL A 135 -4.42 -9.32 13.28
N GLU A 136 -3.65 -10.40 13.35
CA GLU A 136 -3.62 -11.32 14.49
C GLU A 136 -2.74 -10.81 15.65
N ASN A 137 -1.62 -10.15 15.34
CA ASN A 137 -0.70 -9.65 16.38
C ASN A 137 -1.29 -8.43 17.09
N SER A 138 -1.71 -8.62 18.34
CA SER A 138 -2.38 -7.60 19.15
C SER A 138 -1.48 -6.43 19.57
N TYR A 139 -0.16 -6.53 19.40
CA TYR A 139 0.80 -5.48 19.78
C TYR A 139 1.25 -4.61 18.61
N MET A 140 0.95 -5.02 17.36
CA MET A 140 1.28 -4.25 16.17
C MET A 140 0.28 -3.12 15.94
N ASN A 141 0.73 -1.87 16.05
CA ASN A 141 -0.09 -0.68 15.88
C ASN A 141 0.75 0.50 15.35
N GLY A 142 0.36 1.10 14.24
CA GLY A 142 1.08 2.18 13.57
C GLY A 142 2.28 1.71 12.71
N ALA A 143 2.45 0.41 12.53
CA ALA A 143 3.52 -0.14 11.73
C ALA A 143 3.25 0.00 10.22
N VAL A 144 4.33 0.18 9.46
CA VAL A 144 4.37 -0.01 8.00
C VAL A 144 5.35 -1.13 7.72
N VAL A 145 4.84 -2.26 7.25
CA VAL A 145 5.65 -3.45 6.97
C VAL A 145 5.92 -3.55 5.48
N VAL A 146 7.20 -3.47 5.12
CA VAL A 146 7.66 -3.65 3.73
C VAL A 146 7.81 -5.15 3.44
N ALA A 147 7.25 -5.59 2.31
CA ALA A 147 7.35 -6.96 1.81
C ALA A 147 7.70 -6.90 0.32
N ASP A 148 8.98 -6.76 -0.01
CA ASP A 148 9.48 -6.41 -1.34
C ASP A 148 10.51 -7.38 -1.91
N GLY A 149 10.84 -8.46 -1.20
CA GLY A 149 11.85 -9.44 -1.61
C GLY A 149 13.27 -8.88 -1.69
N GLY A 150 13.54 -7.78 -0.96
CA GLY A 150 14.85 -7.12 -0.93
C GLY A 150 15.08 -6.12 -2.06
N TYR A 151 14.04 -5.63 -2.71
CA TYR A 151 14.15 -4.62 -3.77
C TYR A 151 14.82 -3.32 -3.26
N CYS A 152 14.51 -2.87 -2.04
CA CYS A 152 15.07 -1.66 -1.43
C CYS A 152 16.61 -1.75 -1.16
N TYR A 153 17.20 -2.91 -1.24
CA TYR A 153 18.61 -3.14 -0.89
C TYR A 153 19.51 -3.39 -2.11
N ARG A 154 19.11 -2.90 -3.28
CA ARG A 154 19.88 -3.00 -4.52
C ARG A 154 20.33 -1.67 -5.05
#